data_8a0cd71aa4f0cd243c79145eb2cf4587
#
_entry.id   8a0cd71aa4f0cd243c79145eb2cf4587
#
_cell.length_a   1.000
_cell.length_b   1.000
_cell.length_c   1.000
_cell.angle_alpha   90.00
_cell.angle_beta   90.00
_cell.angle_gamma   90.00
#
_symmetry.space_group_name_H-M   'P 1'
#
loop_
_entity.id
_entity.type
_entity.pdbx_description
1 polymer ?
#
loop_
_entity_poly.entity_id
_entity_poly.type
_entity_poly.pdbx_seq_one_letter_code
_entity_poly.pdbx_strand_id
1 'polypeptide(L)'
;MPRLWVAFPPHSLPVVWARLAQHRFRVLVDTGAARSLIAPAVASSLGLRLVGSERIIGVTGTVATVPLVEVIGVGMGQIELPPFQARILDLGLLRLGIQAVLGVNAFTGCRLQVDFPAGRLYLLQ
;
A
#
# COMPACT_ATOMS: atom_id res chain seq x y z
N MET A 1 -12.65 -10.15 -18.77
CA MET A 1 -12.17 -9.56 -17.52
C MET A 1 -12.65 -8.13 -17.41
N PRO A 2 -13.43 -7.78 -16.38
CA PRO A 2 -13.81 -6.39 -16.18
C PRO A 2 -12.58 -5.55 -15.86
N ARG A 3 -12.51 -4.39 -16.48
CA ARG A 3 -11.49 -3.40 -16.18
C ARG A 3 -12.03 -2.51 -15.06
N LEU A 4 -11.38 -2.56 -13.90
CA LEU A 4 -11.76 -1.76 -12.75
C LEU A 4 -10.75 -0.64 -12.55
N TRP A 5 -11.19 0.46 -11.99
CA TRP A 5 -10.31 1.58 -11.74
C TRP A 5 -10.70 2.33 -10.46
N VAL A 6 -9.72 2.99 -9.89
CA VAL A 6 -9.90 3.93 -8.77
C VAL A 6 -9.32 5.29 -9.16
N ALA A 7 -9.90 6.34 -8.61
CA ALA A 7 -9.54 7.71 -8.96
C ALA A 7 -8.41 8.24 -8.06
N PHE A 8 -7.59 9.11 -8.63
CA PHE A 8 -6.67 9.97 -7.89
C PHE A 8 -6.60 11.34 -8.59
N PRO A 9 -6.05 12.38 -7.96
CA PRO A 9 -5.97 13.70 -8.61
C PRO A 9 -5.12 13.63 -9.88
N PRO A 10 -5.64 14.12 -11.02
CA PRO A 10 -4.85 14.12 -12.27
C PRO A 10 -3.50 14.83 -12.12
N HIS A 11 -2.49 14.35 -12.85
CA HIS A 11 -1.13 14.89 -12.86
C HIS A 11 -0.46 14.87 -11.48
N SER A 12 -0.85 13.93 -10.63
CA SER A 12 -0.36 13.80 -9.27
C SER A 12 0.13 12.38 -9.01
N LEU A 13 0.70 12.14 -7.84
CA LEU A 13 1.02 10.78 -7.41
C LEU A 13 -0.27 9.96 -7.24
N PRO A 14 -0.23 8.66 -7.56
CA PRO A 14 -1.42 7.82 -7.45
C PRO A 14 -1.71 7.46 -5.99
N VAL A 15 -2.26 8.43 -5.25
CA VAL A 15 -2.77 8.24 -3.90
C VAL A 15 -4.26 7.95 -4.01
N VAL A 16 -4.65 6.77 -3.60
CA VAL A 16 -6.01 6.26 -3.77
C VAL A 16 -6.57 5.78 -2.44
N TRP A 17 -7.89 5.59 -2.40
CA TRP A 17 -8.54 4.98 -1.25
C TRP A 17 -8.51 3.45 -1.36
N ALA A 18 -8.15 2.81 -0.24
CA ALA A 18 -8.26 1.37 -0.07
C ALA A 18 -9.17 1.09 1.13
N ARG A 19 -9.63 -0.14 1.23
CA ARG A 19 -10.48 -0.60 2.34
C ARG A 19 -9.87 -1.84 2.97
N LEU A 20 -9.98 -1.92 4.29
CA LEU A 20 -9.72 -3.14 5.03
C LEU A 20 -10.83 -3.28 6.07
N ALA A 21 -11.63 -4.33 5.96
CA ALA A 21 -12.87 -4.49 6.74
C ALA A 21 -13.75 -3.23 6.56
N GLN A 22 -14.05 -2.50 7.64
CA GLN A 22 -14.87 -1.29 7.60
C GLN A 22 -14.03 -0.02 7.58
N HIS A 23 -12.71 -0.13 7.51
CA HIS A 23 -11.81 1.02 7.53
C HIS A 23 -11.43 1.42 6.12
N ARG A 24 -11.50 2.71 5.84
CA ARG A 24 -10.95 3.29 4.62
C ARG A 24 -9.62 3.96 4.97
N PHE A 25 -8.65 3.81 4.10
CA PHE A 25 -7.36 4.45 4.30
C PHE A 25 -6.75 4.85 2.95
N ARG A 26 -5.93 5.89 2.99
CA ARG A 26 -5.29 6.41 1.79
C ARG A 26 -3.94 5.76 1.61
N VAL A 27 -3.71 5.27 0.40
CA VAL A 27 -2.47 4.57 0.08
C VAL A 27 -1.83 5.20 -1.15
N LEU A 28 -0.51 5.26 -1.14
CA LEU A 28 0.28 5.55 -2.32
C LEU A 28 0.58 4.24 -3.03
N VAL A 29 0.24 4.16 -4.30
CA VAL A 29 0.65 3.03 -5.14
C VAL A 29 2.02 3.35 -5.71
N ASP A 30 3.03 2.58 -5.30
CA ASP A 30 4.43 2.82 -5.65
C ASP A 30 5.06 1.55 -6.21
N THR A 31 5.11 1.46 -7.54
CA THR A 31 5.70 0.32 -8.23
C THR A 31 7.23 0.29 -8.15
N GLY A 32 7.84 1.37 -7.66
CA GLY A 32 9.26 1.41 -7.37
C GLY A 32 9.63 0.76 -6.03
N ALA A 33 8.66 0.46 -5.18
CA ALA A 33 8.87 -0.20 -3.90
C ALA A 33 8.61 -1.70 -4.05
N ALA A 34 9.59 -2.53 -3.71
CA ALA A 34 9.43 -3.99 -3.74
C ALA A 34 8.49 -4.47 -2.63
N ARG A 35 8.49 -3.80 -1.48
CA ARG A 35 7.72 -4.13 -0.30
C ARG A 35 6.77 -3.00 0.06
N SER A 36 5.58 -3.38 0.52
CA SER A 36 4.60 -2.43 1.06
C SER A 36 5.00 -1.96 2.45
N LEU A 37 4.56 -0.77 2.81
CA LEU A 37 4.79 -0.14 4.11
C LEU A 37 3.46 0.29 4.70
N ILE A 38 3.35 0.23 6.02
CA ILE A 38 2.17 0.73 6.72
C ILE A 38 2.62 1.51 7.95
N ALA A 39 1.97 2.65 8.21
CA ALA A 39 2.28 3.46 9.38
C ALA A 39 1.93 2.71 10.66
N PRO A 40 2.75 2.85 11.73
CA PRO A 40 2.52 2.12 12.98
C PRO A 40 1.12 2.31 13.57
N ALA A 41 0.64 3.56 13.60
CA ALA A 41 -0.70 3.85 14.15
C ALA A 41 -1.81 3.18 13.35
N VAL A 42 -1.64 3.07 12.03
CA VAL A 42 -2.61 2.43 11.15
C VAL A 42 -2.60 0.92 11.34
N ALA A 43 -1.41 0.31 11.41
CA ALA A 43 -1.28 -1.12 11.67
C ALA A 43 -1.94 -1.50 13.01
N SER A 44 -1.74 -0.68 14.04
CA SER A 44 -2.33 -0.87 15.35
C SER A 44 -3.86 -0.76 15.30
N SER A 45 -4.40 0.27 14.65
CA SER A 45 -5.86 0.48 14.60
C SER A 45 -6.57 -0.59 13.77
N LEU A 46 -5.89 -1.16 12.77
CA LEU A 46 -6.44 -2.25 11.97
C LEU A 46 -6.27 -3.63 12.61
N GLY A 47 -5.51 -3.71 13.71
CA GLY A 47 -5.29 -4.97 14.42
C GLY A 47 -4.55 -6.01 13.57
N LEU A 48 -3.59 -5.58 12.76
CA LEU A 48 -2.89 -6.47 11.84
C LEU A 48 -1.98 -7.45 12.61
N ARG A 49 -1.90 -8.68 12.08
CA ARG A 49 -1.13 -9.75 12.70
C ARG A 49 0.35 -9.63 12.38
N LEU A 50 1.18 -9.63 13.42
CA LEU A 50 2.63 -9.71 13.26
C LEU A 50 3.02 -11.09 12.76
N VAL A 51 3.85 -11.14 11.71
CA VAL A 51 4.31 -12.40 11.11
C VAL A 51 5.81 -12.53 11.13
N GLY A 52 6.53 -11.54 11.61
CA GLY A 52 7.97 -11.57 11.70
C GLY A 52 8.59 -10.20 11.78
N SER A 53 9.85 -10.14 11.44
CA SER A 53 10.61 -8.89 11.35
C SER A 53 11.58 -8.96 10.20
N GLU A 54 12.06 -7.82 9.76
CA GLU A 54 12.99 -7.71 8.65
C GLU A 54 14.05 -6.67 8.98
N ARG A 55 15.29 -6.94 8.62
CA ARG A 55 16.38 -5.99 8.76
C ARG A 55 16.42 -5.12 7.51
N ILE A 56 16.48 -3.81 7.72
CA ILE A 56 16.63 -2.85 6.64
C ILE A 56 17.88 -2.02 6.88
N ILE A 57 18.49 -1.55 5.80
CA ILE A 57 19.68 -0.71 5.83
C ILE A 57 19.28 0.66 5.29
N GLY A 58 19.44 1.69 6.12
CA GLY A 58 19.19 3.06 5.70
C GLY A 58 20.32 3.60 4.82
N VAL A 59 20.09 4.77 4.23
CA VAL A 59 21.06 5.43 3.35
C VAL A 59 22.37 5.78 4.06
N THR A 60 22.35 5.92 5.38
CA THR A 60 23.56 6.18 6.20
C THR A 60 24.28 4.90 6.61
N GLY A 61 23.85 3.73 6.14
CA GLY A 61 24.40 2.44 6.55
C GLY A 61 23.87 1.93 7.89
N THR A 62 22.97 2.65 8.52
CA THR A 62 22.36 2.23 9.79
C THR A 62 21.42 1.05 9.54
N VAL A 63 21.57 -0.01 10.32
CA VAL A 63 20.70 -1.19 10.25
C VAL A 63 19.61 -1.06 11.30
N ALA A 64 18.37 -1.27 10.87
CA ALA A 64 17.21 -1.31 11.75
C ALA A 64 16.42 -2.59 11.51
N THR A 65 15.76 -3.07 12.55
CA THR A 65 14.81 -4.19 12.46
C THR A 65 13.41 -3.61 12.52
N VAL A 66 12.59 -3.93 11.52
CA VAL A 66 11.21 -3.46 11.45
C VAL A 66 10.24 -4.64 11.51
N PRO A 67 9.09 -4.48 12.19
CA PRO A 67 8.09 -5.52 12.21
C PRO A 67 7.47 -5.75 10.83
N LEU A 68 7.07 -6.99 10.56
CA LEU A 68 6.27 -7.36 9.40
C LEU A 68 4.88 -7.78 9.86
N VAL A 69 3.88 -7.31 9.14
CA VAL A 69 2.49 -7.71 9.34
C VAL A 69 1.95 -8.35 8.07
N GLU A 70 1.00 -9.26 8.25
CA GLU A 70 0.24 -9.81 7.14
C GLU A 70 -1.01 -8.97 6.92
N VAL A 71 -1.24 -8.59 5.68
CA VAL A 71 -2.39 -7.77 5.28
C VAL A 71 -3.28 -8.61 4.38
N ILE A 72 -4.50 -8.88 4.84
CA ILE A 72 -5.46 -9.74 4.15
C ILE A 72 -6.74 -8.97 3.94
N GLY A 73 -7.29 -9.05 2.73
CA GLY A 73 -8.61 -8.50 2.45
C GLY A 73 -8.64 -7.04 2.07
N VAL A 74 -7.52 -6.49 1.59
CA VAL A 74 -7.50 -5.10 1.10
C VAL A 74 -8.31 -5.00 -0.18
N GLY A 75 -9.32 -4.14 -0.18
CA GLY A 75 -10.12 -3.84 -1.34
C GLY A 75 -9.74 -2.51 -1.97
N MET A 76 -9.68 -2.47 -3.28
CA MET A 76 -9.49 -1.27 -4.09
C MET A 76 -10.51 -1.30 -5.23
N GLY A 77 -11.45 -0.35 -5.21
CA GLY A 77 -12.59 -0.46 -6.11
C GLY A 77 -13.37 -1.73 -5.83
N GLN A 78 -13.57 -2.57 -6.83
CA GLN A 78 -14.27 -3.85 -6.70
C GLN A 78 -13.31 -5.05 -6.64
N ILE A 79 -12.00 -4.79 -6.56
CA ILE A 79 -10.99 -5.84 -6.50
C ILE A 79 -10.51 -6.01 -5.06
N GLU A 80 -10.38 -7.27 -4.65
CA GLU A 80 -9.68 -7.61 -3.43
C GLU A 80 -8.27 -8.08 -3.79
N LEU A 81 -7.26 -7.47 -3.17
CA LEU A 81 -5.87 -7.85 -3.39
C LEU A 81 -5.56 -9.18 -2.68
N PRO A 82 -4.69 -10.03 -3.25
CA PRO A 82 -4.18 -11.17 -2.53
C PRO A 82 -3.47 -10.74 -1.24
N PRO A 83 -3.38 -11.64 -0.25
CA PRO A 83 -2.62 -11.32 0.97
C PRO A 83 -1.19 -10.93 0.66
N PHE A 84 -0.68 -9.95 1.39
CA PHE A 84 0.71 -9.51 1.24
C PHE A 84 1.27 -9.10 2.60
N GLN A 85 2.59 -9.02 2.69
CA GLN A 85 3.27 -8.55 3.88
C GLN A 85 3.64 -7.08 3.74
N ALA A 86 3.54 -6.35 4.84
CA ALA A 86 3.95 -4.95 4.89
C ALA A 86 4.90 -4.73 6.07
N ARG A 87 5.87 -3.85 5.87
CA ARG A 87 6.73 -3.36 6.94
C ARG A 87 5.99 -2.30 7.72
N ILE A 88 6.08 -2.36 9.05
CA ILE A 88 5.61 -1.25 9.89
C ILE A 88 6.74 -0.25 9.98
N LEU A 89 6.55 0.91 9.40
CA LEU A 89 7.59 1.94 9.35
C LEU A 89 6.95 3.32 9.27
N ASP A 90 7.46 4.23 10.09
CA ASP A 90 7.04 5.63 10.07
C ASP A 90 7.99 6.41 9.15
N LEU A 91 7.50 6.80 7.99
CA LEU A 91 8.23 7.64 7.04
C LEU A 91 7.69 9.07 7.01
N GLY A 92 6.90 9.47 8.00
CA GLY A 92 6.29 10.78 8.02
C GLY A 92 5.18 10.98 6.98
N LEU A 93 4.74 9.91 6.34
CA LEU A 93 3.74 9.97 5.29
C LEU A 93 2.37 10.42 5.81
N LEU A 94 2.09 10.20 7.09
CA LEU A 94 0.83 10.65 7.71
C LEU A 94 0.65 12.16 7.64
N ARG A 95 1.74 12.93 7.60
CA ARG A 95 1.68 14.38 7.41
C ARG A 95 1.12 14.75 6.04
N LEU A 96 1.26 13.85 5.06
CA LEU A 96 0.71 14.01 3.72
C LEU A 96 -0.64 13.32 3.57
N GLY A 97 -1.20 12.80 4.65
CA GLY A 97 -2.44 12.05 4.63
C GLY A 97 -2.32 10.66 4.01
N ILE A 98 -1.10 10.12 3.91
CA ILE A 98 -0.84 8.79 3.35
C ILE A 98 -0.60 7.83 4.51
N GLN A 99 -1.39 6.78 4.59
CA GLN A 99 -1.40 5.83 5.70
C GLN A 99 -0.62 4.55 5.39
N ALA A 100 -0.43 4.26 4.11
CA ALA A 100 0.35 3.11 3.66
C ALA A 100 0.92 3.38 2.28
N VAL A 101 1.98 2.64 1.94
CA VAL A 101 2.52 2.56 0.58
C VAL A 101 2.35 1.13 0.11
N LEU A 102 1.66 0.94 -1.00
CA LEU A 102 1.51 -0.38 -1.61
C LEU A 102 2.57 -0.55 -2.69
N GLY A 103 3.49 -1.45 -2.44
CA GLY A 103 4.56 -1.80 -3.38
C GLY A 103 4.18 -2.97 -4.27
N VAL A 104 5.15 -3.45 -5.03
CA VAL A 104 4.96 -4.54 -5.99
C VAL A 104 4.35 -5.77 -5.34
N ASN A 105 4.74 -6.09 -4.11
CA ASN A 105 4.26 -7.30 -3.45
C ASN A 105 2.75 -7.30 -3.14
N ALA A 106 2.09 -6.14 -3.17
CA ALA A 106 0.63 -6.07 -3.02
C ALA A 106 -0.11 -6.37 -4.33
N PHE A 107 0.57 -6.30 -5.47
CA PHE A 107 -0.07 -6.39 -6.79
C PHE A 107 0.38 -7.59 -7.62
N THR A 108 0.88 -8.64 -6.98
CA THR A 108 1.40 -9.81 -7.70
C THR A 108 0.35 -10.53 -8.55
N GLY A 109 -0.94 -10.38 -8.22
CA GLY A 109 -2.03 -10.95 -9.00
C GLY A 109 -2.69 -9.97 -9.96
N CYS A 110 -2.13 -8.77 -10.15
CA CYS A 110 -2.75 -7.70 -10.93
C CYS A 110 -1.82 -7.16 -12.00
N ARG A 111 -2.44 -6.64 -13.04
CA ARG A 111 -1.79 -5.67 -13.93
C ARG A 111 -2.28 -4.29 -13.54
N LEU A 112 -1.36 -3.34 -13.49
CA LEU A 112 -1.69 -1.95 -13.20
C LEU A 112 -1.50 -1.11 -14.47
N GLN A 113 -2.45 -0.23 -14.70
CA GLN A 113 -2.33 0.79 -15.74
C GLN A 113 -2.65 2.13 -15.10
N VAL A 114 -1.71 3.05 -15.16
CA VAL A 114 -1.85 4.38 -14.55
C VAL A 114 -2.07 5.39 -15.66
N ASP A 115 -3.18 6.10 -15.60
CA ASP A 115 -3.51 7.18 -16.50
C ASP A 115 -3.42 8.48 -15.72
N PHE A 116 -2.29 9.17 -15.83
CA PHE A 116 -2.05 10.40 -15.09
C PHE A 116 -2.93 11.57 -15.55
N PRO A 117 -3.13 11.78 -16.86
CA PRO A 117 -4.02 12.85 -17.29
C PRO A 117 -5.46 12.69 -16.81
N ALA A 118 -5.98 11.47 -16.81
CA ALA A 118 -7.33 11.18 -16.36
C ALA A 118 -7.44 11.00 -14.83
N GLY A 119 -6.31 10.76 -14.15
CA GLY A 119 -6.31 10.44 -12.72
C GLY A 119 -7.00 9.12 -12.41
N ARG A 120 -6.64 8.08 -13.16
CA ARG A 120 -7.23 6.74 -12.99
C ARG A 120 -6.14 5.68 -12.89
N LEU A 121 -6.26 4.85 -11.88
CA LEU A 121 -5.48 3.62 -11.74
C LEU A 121 -6.38 2.45 -12.07
N TYR A 122 -6.06 1.75 -13.16
CA TYR A 122 -6.79 0.55 -13.57
C TYR A 122 -6.16 -0.68 -12.98
N LEU A 123 -7.01 -1.57 -12.47
CA LEU A 123 -6.65 -2.84 -11.86
C LEU A 123 -7.20 -3.94 -12.75
N LEU A 124 -6.32 -4.74 -13.32
CA LEU A 124 -6.67 -5.83 -14.24
C LEU A 124 -6.21 -7.15 -13.63
N GLN A 125 -7.10 -8.09 -13.56
CA GLN A 125 -6.78 -9.44 -13.10
C GLN A 125 -6.58 -10.41 -14.24
#